data_b89fc9f8560a834af760ced2600dce76
#
_entry.id   b89fc9f8560a834af760ced2600dce76
#
_cell.length_a   1.000
_cell.length_b   1.000
_cell.length_c   1.000
_cell.angle_alpha   90.00
_cell.angle_beta   90.00
_cell.angle_gamma   90.00
#
_symmetry.space_group_name_H-M   'P 1'
#
loop_
_entity.id
_entity.type
_entity.pdbx_description
1 polymer ?
#
loop_
_entity_poly.entity_id
_entity_poly.type
_entity_poly.pdbx_seq_one_letter_code
_entity_poly.pdbx_strand_id
1 'polypeptide(L)'
;MRLPNGFGSVYKLSGNRRKPWVARKTTGWTFDEEKQKSYPIYAFVGYYESRKEALTALAEYNKDPYDLHHNTITFAEVFEKWSEVHFPKVSESNVKGYKASFRTCEKLHNMKFVEIKLDHLQQAVDESGKNTPTLKKMKIMFGLMYDYAVMHEIVTADKRDMVRYVDITKAGNPNAYNRKPFNKKQINMVWKVKDSNTYYSVILMLIYTGVRIGELLDLKKEDVHLDERWFYVRESKTE
;
A
#
# COMPACT_ATOMS: atom_id res chain seq x y z
N MET A 1 8.95 43.66 13.40
CA MET A 1 8.82 43.67 11.94
C MET A 1 7.39 43.22 11.62
N ARG A 2 6.63 43.97 10.85
CA ARG A 2 5.26 43.63 10.43
C ARG A 2 5.35 42.76 9.18
N LEU A 3 4.65 41.64 9.17
CA LEU A 3 4.60 40.76 8.01
C LEU A 3 3.76 41.34 6.90
N PRO A 4 4.01 41.03 5.61
CA PRO A 4 3.19 41.51 4.49
C PRO A 4 1.74 41.05 4.61
N ASN A 5 0.82 41.82 3.98
CA ASN A 5 -0.57 41.43 3.94
C ASN A 5 -0.74 40.07 3.24
N GLY A 6 -1.56 39.20 3.82
CA GLY A 6 -1.77 37.84 3.29
C GLY A 6 -0.70 36.84 3.67
N PHE A 7 0.44 37.26 4.27
CA PHE A 7 1.50 36.32 4.66
C PHE A 7 1.09 35.42 5.83
N GLY A 8 0.18 35.87 6.68
CA GLY A 8 -0.24 35.20 7.91
C GLY A 8 0.27 35.92 9.16
N SER A 9 0.15 35.26 10.30
CA SER A 9 0.55 35.85 11.58
C SER A 9 1.27 34.84 12.48
N VAL A 10 2.29 35.35 13.21
CA VAL A 10 3.00 34.62 14.25
C VAL A 10 2.88 35.39 15.55
N TYR A 11 2.38 34.75 16.60
CA TYR A 11 2.21 35.34 17.91
C TYR A 11 2.51 34.34 19.03
N LYS A 12 2.77 34.86 20.22
CA LYS A 12 3.07 34.04 21.40
C LYS A 12 1.81 33.82 22.21
N LEU A 13 1.49 32.60 22.55
CA LEU A 13 0.42 32.25 23.49
C LEU A 13 0.85 32.53 24.92
N SER A 14 -0.10 32.89 25.77
CA SER A 14 0.08 33.04 27.21
C SER A 14 0.26 31.69 27.92
N GLY A 15 0.88 31.73 29.10
CA GLY A 15 1.10 30.59 29.97
C GLY A 15 2.42 29.85 29.69
N ASN A 16 2.77 28.90 30.58
CA ASN A 16 4.01 28.14 30.53
C ASN A 16 3.85 26.95 29.57
N ARG A 17 4.04 27.16 28.27
CA ARG A 17 3.88 26.17 27.20
C ARG A 17 5.25 25.79 26.64
N ARG A 18 5.46 24.50 26.36
CA ARG A 18 6.69 24.00 25.71
C ARG A 18 6.85 24.59 24.30
N LYS A 19 5.76 24.82 23.58
CA LYS A 19 5.72 25.40 22.23
C LYS A 19 4.77 26.60 22.21
N PRO A 20 5.23 27.78 22.68
CA PRO A 20 4.35 28.93 22.87
C PRO A 20 4.06 29.74 21.61
N TRP A 21 4.84 29.56 20.53
CA TRP A 21 4.67 30.34 19.31
C TRP A 21 3.75 29.64 18.31
N VAL A 22 2.76 30.37 17.81
CA VAL A 22 1.77 29.90 16.85
C VAL A 22 1.98 30.62 15.52
N ALA A 23 2.02 29.83 14.44
CA ALA A 23 1.91 30.33 13.08
C ALA A 23 0.52 30.00 12.51
N ARG A 24 -0.17 30.98 11.95
CA ARG A 24 -1.46 30.81 11.29
C ARG A 24 -1.62 31.71 10.08
N LYS A 25 -2.45 31.30 9.13
CA LYS A 25 -2.82 32.07 7.94
C LYS A 25 -4.34 32.22 7.87
N THR A 26 -4.81 33.39 7.44
CA THR A 26 -6.22 33.60 7.10
C THR A 26 -6.50 32.97 5.75
N THR A 27 -7.43 32.01 5.71
CA THR A 27 -7.82 31.29 4.47
C THR A 27 -9.14 31.76 3.91
N GLY A 28 -9.94 32.47 4.70
CA GLY A 28 -11.22 32.98 4.29
C GLY A 28 -11.84 33.86 5.37
N TRP A 29 -13.07 34.27 5.11
CA TRP A 29 -13.88 35.05 6.03
C TRP A 29 -15.28 34.45 6.10
N THR A 30 -15.86 34.38 7.30
CA THR A 30 -17.26 34.07 7.53
C THR A 30 -17.98 35.29 8.02
N PHE A 31 -19.21 35.50 7.57
CA PHE A 31 -20.05 36.63 8.00
C PHE A 31 -21.07 36.12 9.03
N ASP A 32 -21.11 36.75 10.18
CA ASP A 32 -22.08 36.50 11.24
C ASP A 32 -23.23 37.49 11.07
N GLU A 33 -24.38 36.99 10.63
CA GLU A 33 -25.56 37.83 10.34
C GLU A 33 -26.17 38.47 11.62
N GLU A 34 -26.06 37.78 12.76
CA GLU A 34 -26.60 38.31 14.02
C GLU A 34 -25.75 39.47 14.54
N LYS A 35 -24.45 39.41 14.39
CA LYS A 35 -23.50 40.42 14.87
C LYS A 35 -23.10 41.45 13.81
N GLN A 36 -23.56 41.28 12.56
CA GLN A 36 -23.18 42.10 11.40
C GLN A 36 -21.66 42.30 11.28
N LYS A 37 -20.89 41.20 11.51
CA LYS A 37 -19.42 41.24 11.51
C LYS A 37 -18.82 40.07 10.75
N SER A 38 -17.72 40.32 10.02
CA SER A 38 -16.92 39.31 9.39
C SER A 38 -15.82 38.81 10.33
N TYR A 39 -15.72 37.51 10.45
CA TYR A 39 -14.66 36.83 11.22
C TYR A 39 -13.73 36.07 10.29
N PRO A 40 -12.41 36.17 10.50
CA PRO A 40 -11.45 35.46 9.69
C PRO A 40 -11.43 33.94 10.02
N ILE A 41 -11.40 33.11 8.99
CA ILE A 41 -11.15 31.67 9.10
C ILE A 41 -9.64 31.48 9.05
N TYR A 42 -9.11 30.75 10.03
CA TYR A 42 -7.66 30.52 10.15
C TYR A 42 -7.27 29.08 9.85
N ALA A 43 -6.24 28.88 9.02
CA ALA A 43 -5.45 27.67 8.99
C ALA A 43 -4.27 27.80 9.97
N PHE A 44 -4.16 26.85 10.92
CA PHE A 44 -3.06 26.82 11.87
C PHE A 44 -1.93 26.00 11.29
N VAL A 45 -0.77 26.65 11.03
CA VAL A 45 0.43 26.02 10.49
C VAL A 45 1.10 25.13 11.53
N GLY A 46 1.11 25.58 12.80
CA GLY A 46 1.64 24.78 13.91
C GLY A 46 2.03 25.60 15.14
N TYR A 47 2.57 24.85 16.13
CA TYR A 47 3.08 25.39 17.40
C TYR A 47 4.58 25.14 17.51
N TYR A 48 5.36 26.14 17.84
CA TYR A 48 6.82 26.16 17.79
C TYR A 48 7.45 26.64 19.10
N GLU A 49 8.70 26.27 19.34
CA GLU A 49 9.45 26.69 20.54
C GLU A 49 9.93 28.14 20.42
N SER A 50 10.27 28.57 19.21
CA SER A 50 10.76 29.91 18.93
C SER A 50 9.96 30.66 17.87
N ARG A 51 9.99 32.01 17.92
CA ARG A 51 9.41 32.87 16.89
C ARG A 51 10.06 32.65 15.51
N LYS A 52 11.35 32.33 15.49
CA LYS A 52 12.10 32.09 14.25
C LYS A 52 11.57 30.84 13.53
N GLU A 53 11.42 29.74 14.25
CA GLU A 53 10.85 28.49 13.71
C GLU A 53 9.43 28.72 13.19
N ALA A 54 8.58 29.40 13.95
CA ALA A 54 7.22 29.72 13.52
C ALA A 54 7.17 30.56 12.24
N LEU A 55 8.09 31.50 12.08
CA LEU A 55 8.22 32.31 10.86
C LEU A 55 8.74 31.50 9.67
N THR A 56 9.71 30.62 9.87
CA THR A 56 10.23 29.73 8.84
C THR A 56 9.13 28.79 8.35
N ALA A 57 8.41 28.15 9.25
CA ALA A 57 7.30 27.28 8.92
C ALA A 57 6.17 28.02 8.18
N LEU A 58 5.85 29.27 8.58
CA LEU A 58 4.87 30.10 7.89
C LEU A 58 5.34 30.50 6.48
N ALA A 59 6.64 30.73 6.30
CA ALA A 59 7.21 31.01 4.97
C ALA A 59 7.18 29.79 4.04
N GLU A 60 7.49 28.61 4.58
CA GLU A 60 7.38 27.33 3.86
C GLU A 60 5.93 27.06 3.46
N TYR A 61 4.98 27.21 4.41
CA TYR A 61 3.56 27.12 4.13
C TYR A 61 3.08 28.07 3.03
N ASN A 62 3.61 29.27 2.96
CA ASN A 62 3.23 30.23 1.90
C ASN A 62 3.80 29.86 0.52
N LYS A 63 4.85 29.04 0.46
CA LYS A 63 5.36 28.48 -0.82
C LYS A 63 4.45 27.40 -1.35
N ASP A 64 3.88 26.59 -0.45
CA ASP A 64 2.97 25.50 -0.77
C ASP A 64 1.82 25.40 0.24
N PRO A 65 0.74 26.19 0.06
CA PRO A 65 -0.36 26.28 1.02
C PRO A 65 -1.23 25.00 1.13
N TYR A 66 -1.08 24.05 0.23
CA TYR A 66 -1.88 22.82 0.23
C TYR A 66 -1.26 21.70 1.10
N ASP A 67 -0.04 21.89 1.61
CA ASP A 67 0.79 20.85 2.20
C ASP A 67 0.55 20.56 3.70
N LEU A 68 -0.35 21.25 4.40
CA LEU A 68 -0.54 21.06 5.86
C LEU A 68 -1.08 19.67 6.23
N HIS A 69 -1.87 19.05 5.38
CA HIS A 69 -2.40 17.71 5.61
C HIS A 69 -1.45 16.62 5.10
N HIS A 70 -0.70 16.91 4.04
CA HIS A 70 0.22 15.96 3.44
C HIS A 70 1.46 15.72 4.30
N ASN A 71 1.98 16.74 4.96
CA ASN A 71 3.16 16.63 5.84
C ASN A 71 2.92 15.86 7.15
N THR A 72 1.67 15.60 7.51
CA THR A 72 1.31 14.88 8.75
C THR A 72 0.82 13.47 8.51
N ILE A 73 0.42 13.12 7.27
CA ILE A 73 -0.14 11.82 6.93
C ILE A 73 0.85 10.69 7.21
N THR A 74 0.40 9.67 7.91
CA THR A 74 1.21 8.50 8.27
C THR A 74 1.20 7.43 7.17
N PHE A 75 2.14 6.48 7.27
CA PHE A 75 2.17 5.30 6.39
C PHE A 75 0.86 4.50 6.44
N ALA A 76 0.29 4.36 7.64
CA ALA A 76 -0.98 3.64 7.81
C ALA A 76 -2.14 4.36 7.12
N GLU A 77 -2.25 5.68 7.27
CA GLU A 77 -3.30 6.47 6.63
C GLU A 77 -3.18 6.47 5.09
N VAL A 78 -1.96 6.50 4.55
CA VAL A 78 -1.75 6.34 3.10
C VAL A 78 -2.17 4.96 2.64
N PHE A 79 -1.85 3.90 3.41
CA PHE A 79 -2.29 2.54 3.09
C PHE A 79 -3.82 2.43 3.09
N GLU A 80 -4.52 3.00 4.07
CA GLU A 80 -5.98 2.99 4.13
C GLU A 80 -6.58 3.65 2.89
N LYS A 81 -6.20 4.90 2.60
CA LYS A 81 -6.70 5.64 1.45
C LYS A 81 -6.38 4.95 0.11
N TRP A 82 -5.15 4.45 -0.05
CA TRP A 82 -4.77 3.68 -1.22
C TRP A 82 -5.58 2.39 -1.36
N SER A 83 -5.79 1.69 -0.24
CA SER A 83 -6.49 0.40 -0.25
C SER A 83 -7.97 0.54 -0.63
N GLU A 84 -8.65 1.61 -0.22
CA GLU A 84 -10.04 1.91 -0.60
C GLU A 84 -10.21 2.02 -2.13
N VAL A 85 -9.23 2.61 -2.81
CA VAL A 85 -9.26 2.80 -4.28
C VAL A 85 -8.75 1.57 -5.02
N HIS A 86 -7.78 0.84 -4.47
CA HIS A 86 -7.07 -0.22 -5.17
C HIS A 86 -7.71 -1.60 -4.98
N PHE A 87 -8.20 -1.93 -3.78
CA PHE A 87 -8.70 -3.28 -3.49
C PHE A 87 -9.92 -3.70 -4.31
N PRO A 88 -10.87 -2.82 -4.66
CA PRO A 88 -11.97 -3.18 -5.55
C PRO A 88 -11.54 -3.62 -6.96
N LYS A 89 -10.31 -3.27 -7.38
CA LYS A 89 -9.78 -3.51 -8.73
C LYS A 89 -8.92 -4.77 -8.82
N VAL A 90 -8.71 -5.48 -7.71
CA VAL A 90 -7.79 -6.63 -7.66
C VAL A 90 -8.46 -7.85 -7.03
N SER A 91 -7.92 -9.04 -7.32
CA SER A 91 -8.44 -10.29 -6.76
C SER A 91 -8.30 -10.34 -5.22
N GLU A 92 -9.20 -11.08 -4.58
CA GLU A 92 -9.18 -11.30 -3.12
C GLU A 92 -7.83 -11.84 -2.61
N SER A 93 -7.19 -12.70 -3.40
CA SER A 93 -5.85 -13.23 -3.10
C SER A 93 -4.78 -12.12 -3.04
N ASN A 94 -4.88 -11.12 -3.93
CA ASN A 94 -4.01 -9.95 -3.91
C ASN A 94 -4.27 -9.08 -2.69
N VAL A 95 -5.53 -8.84 -2.34
CA VAL A 95 -5.93 -8.10 -1.14
C VAL A 95 -5.34 -8.76 0.12
N LYS A 96 -5.51 -10.09 0.27
CA LYS A 96 -4.91 -10.87 1.38
C LYS A 96 -3.40 -10.68 1.44
N GLY A 97 -2.72 -10.70 0.28
CA GLY A 97 -1.27 -10.50 0.20
C GLY A 97 -0.83 -9.10 0.60
N TYR A 98 -1.53 -8.05 0.18
CA TYR A 98 -1.23 -6.66 0.56
C TYR A 98 -1.48 -6.41 2.06
N LYS A 99 -2.60 -6.90 2.61
CA LYS A 99 -2.87 -6.83 4.05
C LYS A 99 -1.81 -7.55 4.89
N ALA A 100 -1.31 -8.69 4.42
CA ALA A 100 -0.22 -9.41 5.09
C ALA A 100 1.11 -8.63 5.02
N SER A 101 1.43 -8.03 3.86
CA SER A 101 2.61 -7.17 3.69
C SER A 101 2.55 -5.94 4.59
N PHE A 102 1.40 -5.26 4.66
CA PHE A 102 1.18 -4.11 5.53
C PHE A 102 1.43 -4.47 7.00
N ARG A 103 0.85 -5.55 7.51
CA ARG A 103 1.09 -6.01 8.89
C ARG A 103 2.56 -6.26 9.19
N THR A 104 3.33 -6.73 8.21
CA THR A 104 4.77 -6.94 8.36
C THR A 104 5.55 -5.63 8.52
N CYS A 105 4.98 -4.50 8.11
CA CYS A 105 5.59 -3.16 8.17
C CYS A 105 5.17 -2.35 9.41
N GLU A 106 4.81 -2.98 10.52
CA GLU A 106 4.26 -2.32 11.72
C GLU A 106 5.08 -1.11 12.18
N LYS A 107 6.41 -1.20 12.13
CA LYS A 107 7.31 -0.09 12.50
C LYS A 107 7.13 1.17 11.65
N LEU A 108 6.61 1.03 10.42
CA LEU A 108 6.36 2.17 9.54
C LEU A 108 5.01 2.84 9.79
N HIS A 109 4.05 2.15 10.40
CA HIS A 109 2.65 2.58 10.46
C HIS A 109 2.46 4.00 10.97
N ASN A 110 3.15 4.35 12.04
CA ASN A 110 3.04 5.67 12.69
C ASN A 110 4.06 6.71 12.17
N MET A 111 4.91 6.32 11.21
CA MET A 111 5.84 7.27 10.61
C MET A 111 5.11 8.16 9.60
N LYS A 112 5.46 9.45 9.60
CA LYS A 112 4.97 10.34 8.54
C LYS A 112 5.49 9.88 7.19
N PHE A 113 4.59 9.76 6.21
CA PHE A 113 4.89 9.19 4.91
C PHE A 113 6.03 9.95 4.19
N VAL A 114 6.04 11.27 4.30
CA VAL A 114 7.07 12.15 3.71
C VAL A 114 8.46 11.97 4.34
N GLU A 115 8.53 11.51 5.59
CA GLU A 115 9.79 11.32 6.32
C GLU A 115 10.40 9.92 6.07
N ILE A 116 9.66 9.00 5.43
CA ILE A 116 10.16 7.66 5.13
C ILE A 116 11.29 7.74 4.10
N LYS A 117 12.40 7.08 4.42
CA LYS A 117 13.60 6.96 3.58
C LYS A 117 13.78 5.51 3.14
N LEU A 118 14.67 5.30 2.16
CA LEU A 118 15.03 3.96 1.69
C LEU A 118 15.42 3.02 2.84
N ASP A 119 16.23 3.52 3.79
CA ASP A 119 16.71 2.72 4.94
C ASP A 119 15.55 2.18 5.79
N HIS A 120 14.47 2.97 5.97
CA HIS A 120 13.29 2.52 6.72
C HIS A 120 12.56 1.39 5.98
N LEU A 121 12.42 1.49 4.65
CA LEU A 121 11.81 0.44 3.82
C LEU A 121 12.68 -0.82 3.80
N GLN A 122 14.01 -0.65 3.69
CA GLN A 122 14.96 -1.74 3.71
C GLN A 122 14.96 -2.46 5.06
N GLN A 123 14.96 -1.72 6.16
CA GLN A 123 14.88 -2.29 7.50
C GLN A 123 13.60 -3.11 7.69
N ALA A 124 12.45 -2.63 7.20
CA ALA A 124 11.19 -3.37 7.26
C ALA A 124 11.25 -4.68 6.47
N VAL A 125 11.98 -4.71 5.34
CA VAL A 125 12.25 -5.92 4.56
C VAL A 125 13.18 -6.87 5.32
N ASP A 126 14.31 -6.39 5.80
CA ASP A 126 15.38 -7.20 6.41
C ASP A 126 14.89 -7.86 7.72
N GLU A 127 14.13 -7.13 8.53
CA GLU A 127 13.58 -7.61 9.80
C GLU A 127 12.34 -8.50 9.65
N SER A 128 11.73 -8.54 8.46
CA SER A 128 10.48 -9.28 8.21
C SER A 128 10.60 -10.79 8.39
N GLY A 129 11.78 -11.36 8.20
CA GLY A 129 12.00 -12.81 8.17
C GLY A 129 11.27 -13.54 7.04
N LYS A 130 10.78 -12.83 6.01
CA LYS A 130 10.01 -13.40 4.91
C LYS A 130 10.93 -13.81 3.74
N ASN A 131 10.46 -14.78 2.94
CA ASN A 131 11.15 -15.21 1.74
C ASN A 131 10.96 -14.23 0.56
N THR A 132 11.82 -14.35 -0.46
CA THR A 132 11.82 -13.49 -1.65
C THR A 132 10.44 -13.34 -2.33
N PRO A 133 9.62 -14.40 -2.55
CA PRO A 133 8.28 -14.25 -3.11
C PRO A 133 7.36 -13.34 -2.30
N THR A 134 7.41 -13.43 -0.97
CA THR A 134 6.62 -12.57 -0.07
C THR A 134 7.14 -11.14 -0.09
N LEU A 135 8.48 -10.96 -0.07
CA LEU A 135 9.12 -9.65 -0.15
C LEU A 135 8.86 -8.96 -1.49
N LYS A 136 8.75 -9.72 -2.62
CA LYS A 136 8.29 -9.16 -3.90
C LYS A 136 6.91 -8.50 -3.77
N LYS A 137 5.98 -9.16 -3.08
CA LYS A 137 4.64 -8.60 -2.86
C LYS A 137 4.68 -7.33 -2.02
N MET A 138 5.52 -7.30 -0.98
CA MET A 138 5.73 -6.14 -0.12
C MET A 138 6.34 -4.97 -0.91
N LYS A 139 7.36 -5.21 -1.72
CA LYS A 139 7.96 -4.19 -2.60
C LYS A 139 6.97 -3.64 -3.63
N ILE A 140 6.10 -4.50 -4.20
CA ILE A 140 5.02 -4.07 -5.10
C ILE A 140 4.04 -3.16 -4.34
N MET A 141 3.64 -3.54 -3.12
CA MET A 141 2.78 -2.70 -2.26
C MET A 141 3.40 -1.31 -2.03
N PHE A 142 4.68 -1.24 -1.66
CA PHE A 142 5.38 0.04 -1.52
C PHE A 142 5.29 0.87 -2.81
N GLY A 143 5.61 0.26 -3.97
CA GLY A 143 5.53 0.95 -5.26
C GLY A 143 4.15 1.55 -5.51
N LEU A 144 3.10 0.76 -5.34
CA LEU A 144 1.72 1.20 -5.56
C LEU A 144 1.26 2.29 -4.57
N MET A 145 1.67 2.20 -3.30
CA MET A 145 1.39 3.24 -2.31
C MET A 145 2.11 4.55 -2.65
N TYR A 146 3.37 4.48 -3.10
CA TYR A 146 4.11 5.66 -3.53
C TYR A 146 3.58 6.24 -4.85
N ASP A 147 3.13 5.41 -5.80
CA ASP A 147 2.44 5.87 -7.01
C ASP A 147 1.15 6.64 -6.65
N TYR A 148 0.37 6.11 -5.71
CA TYR A 148 -0.80 6.80 -5.16
C TYR A 148 -0.41 8.12 -4.48
N ALA A 149 0.62 8.12 -3.66
CA ALA A 149 1.07 9.29 -2.92
C ALA A 149 1.61 10.41 -3.84
N VAL A 150 2.27 10.06 -4.95
CA VAL A 150 2.69 11.03 -5.98
C VAL A 150 1.48 11.60 -6.71
N MET A 151 0.51 10.75 -7.08
CA MET A 151 -0.73 11.18 -7.77
C MET A 151 -1.54 12.17 -6.93
N HIS A 152 -1.51 12.01 -5.59
CA HIS A 152 -2.21 12.87 -4.63
C HIS A 152 -1.30 13.93 -3.99
N GLU A 153 -0.13 14.20 -4.60
CA GLU A 153 0.81 15.26 -4.19
C GLU A 153 1.30 15.14 -2.72
N ILE A 154 1.20 13.93 -2.12
CA ILE A 154 1.69 13.66 -0.76
C ILE A 154 3.21 13.62 -0.74
N VAL A 155 3.83 13.10 -1.81
CA VAL A 155 5.28 13.04 -2.01
C VAL A 155 5.64 13.34 -3.46
N THR A 156 6.90 13.68 -3.69
CA THR A 156 7.47 13.94 -5.01
C THR A 156 7.86 12.65 -5.74
N ALA A 157 8.01 12.70 -7.06
CA ALA A 157 8.32 11.54 -7.90
C ALA A 157 9.66 10.86 -7.54
N ASP A 158 10.66 11.63 -7.11
CA ASP A 158 11.96 11.11 -6.64
C ASP A 158 11.81 10.21 -5.41
N LYS A 159 10.87 10.51 -4.52
CA LYS A 159 10.52 9.63 -3.38
C LYS A 159 9.97 8.27 -3.83
N ARG A 160 9.19 8.25 -4.90
CA ARG A 160 8.72 6.99 -5.49
C ARG A 160 9.87 6.15 -6.04
N ASP A 161 10.84 6.79 -6.67
CA ASP A 161 11.97 6.09 -7.30
C ASP A 161 12.85 5.36 -6.30
N MET A 162 12.93 5.80 -5.04
CA MET A 162 13.70 5.10 -4.01
C MET A 162 13.23 3.66 -3.77
N VAL A 163 11.94 3.33 -4.01
CA VAL A 163 11.40 1.98 -3.84
C VAL A 163 12.10 0.96 -4.76
N ARG A 164 12.63 1.40 -5.91
CA ARG A 164 13.38 0.54 -6.84
C ARG A 164 14.62 -0.06 -6.20
N TYR A 165 15.26 0.69 -5.30
CA TYR A 165 16.51 0.33 -4.63
C TYR A 165 16.33 -0.58 -3.41
N VAL A 166 15.09 -0.87 -3.00
CA VAL A 166 14.83 -1.85 -1.92
C VAL A 166 15.31 -3.22 -2.38
N ASP A 167 16.31 -3.76 -1.67
CA ASP A 167 16.89 -5.08 -1.96
C ASP A 167 16.09 -6.18 -1.26
N ILE A 168 15.65 -7.17 -2.04
CA ILE A 168 14.91 -8.34 -1.59
C ILE A 168 15.62 -9.66 -1.93
N THR A 169 16.87 -9.59 -2.40
CA THR A 169 17.58 -10.77 -2.94
C THR A 169 18.14 -11.66 -1.85
N LYS A 170 18.49 -11.12 -0.71
CA LYS A 170 19.16 -11.81 0.41
C LYS A 170 18.32 -12.92 1.06
N ALA A 171 16.99 -12.77 1.03
CA ALA A 171 16.08 -13.68 1.73
C ALA A 171 16.00 -15.08 1.12
N GLY A 172 16.26 -15.21 -0.19
CA GLY A 172 16.15 -16.45 -0.92
C GLY A 172 14.70 -16.98 -1.06
N ASN A 173 14.58 -18.13 -1.70
CA ASN A 173 13.33 -18.88 -1.78
C ASN A 173 13.62 -20.37 -1.56
N PRO A 174 13.53 -20.87 -0.33
CA PRO A 174 13.89 -22.25 0.00
C PRO A 174 13.04 -23.28 -0.77
N ASN A 175 11.88 -22.90 -1.28
CA ASN A 175 10.96 -23.79 -2.00
C ASN A 175 11.03 -23.64 -3.53
N ALA A 176 11.95 -22.83 -4.07
CA ALA A 176 11.98 -22.47 -5.50
C ALA A 176 12.26 -23.66 -6.43
N TYR A 177 12.95 -24.72 -5.97
CA TYR A 177 13.58 -25.68 -6.86
C TYR A 177 13.20 -27.15 -6.64
N ASN A 178 12.29 -27.45 -5.72
CA ASN A 178 11.93 -28.84 -5.41
C ASN A 178 10.74 -29.39 -6.20
N ARG A 179 10.23 -28.66 -7.18
CA ARG A 179 9.10 -29.11 -8.01
C ARG A 179 9.65 -29.95 -9.18
N LYS A 180 9.49 -31.26 -9.09
CA LYS A 180 9.81 -32.18 -10.18
C LYS A 180 8.52 -32.71 -10.80
N PRO A 181 8.47 -32.90 -12.14
CA PRO A 181 7.31 -33.52 -12.77
C PRO A 181 7.22 -35.00 -12.31
N PHE A 182 6.02 -35.53 -12.31
CA PHE A 182 5.81 -36.96 -12.07
C PHE A 182 6.48 -37.77 -13.15
N ASN A 183 7.25 -38.82 -12.76
CA ASN A 183 7.79 -39.80 -13.70
C ASN A 183 6.75 -40.90 -14.01
N LYS A 184 7.01 -41.72 -15.06
CA LYS A 184 6.09 -42.78 -15.46
C LYS A 184 5.74 -43.77 -14.33
N LYS A 185 6.73 -44.11 -13.48
CA LYS A 185 6.49 -45.02 -12.35
C LYS A 185 5.52 -44.43 -11.33
N GLN A 186 5.67 -43.14 -11.03
CA GLN A 186 4.78 -42.42 -10.11
C GLN A 186 3.37 -42.29 -10.68
N ILE A 187 3.23 -41.96 -11.97
CA ILE A 187 1.93 -41.89 -12.65
C ILE A 187 1.25 -43.26 -12.60
N ASN A 188 1.97 -44.36 -12.91
CA ASN A 188 1.41 -45.70 -12.83
C ASN A 188 1.00 -46.09 -11.39
N MET A 189 1.71 -45.63 -10.37
CA MET A 189 1.30 -45.82 -8.97
C MET A 189 -0.03 -45.12 -8.68
N VAL A 190 -0.19 -43.85 -9.14
CA VAL A 190 -1.45 -43.10 -8.98
C VAL A 190 -2.60 -43.81 -9.69
N TRP A 191 -2.37 -44.37 -10.90
CA TRP A 191 -3.37 -45.17 -11.62
C TRP A 191 -3.83 -46.42 -10.83
N LYS A 192 -2.94 -47.08 -10.14
CA LYS A 192 -3.25 -48.29 -9.35
C LYS A 192 -4.16 -47.98 -8.14
N VAL A 193 -4.07 -46.78 -7.61
CA VAL A 193 -4.81 -46.38 -6.39
C VAL A 193 -5.93 -45.35 -6.67
N LYS A 194 -6.20 -45.08 -7.95
CA LYS A 194 -7.12 -43.98 -8.34
C LYS A 194 -8.55 -44.06 -7.70
N ASP A 195 -9.03 -45.28 -7.48
CA ASP A 195 -10.37 -45.54 -6.95
C ASP A 195 -10.41 -45.52 -5.42
N SER A 196 -9.28 -45.49 -4.74
CA SER A 196 -9.22 -45.42 -3.27
C SER A 196 -9.49 -44.03 -2.69
N ASN A 197 -9.27 -42.98 -3.48
CA ASN A 197 -9.57 -41.61 -3.08
C ASN A 197 -9.72 -40.72 -4.32
N THR A 198 -10.77 -39.89 -4.36
CA THR A 198 -11.07 -38.95 -5.43
C THR A 198 -9.88 -38.03 -5.79
N TYR A 199 -9.04 -37.67 -4.83
CA TYR A 199 -7.85 -36.82 -5.10
C TYR A 199 -6.88 -37.45 -6.09
N TYR A 200 -6.75 -38.78 -6.15
CA TYR A 200 -5.88 -39.42 -7.15
C TYR A 200 -6.43 -39.27 -8.57
N SER A 201 -7.75 -39.33 -8.74
CA SER A 201 -8.38 -39.05 -10.03
C SER A 201 -8.18 -37.59 -10.44
N VAL A 202 -8.30 -36.64 -9.51
CA VAL A 202 -8.02 -35.21 -9.74
C VAL A 202 -6.56 -35.02 -10.19
N ILE A 203 -5.58 -35.68 -9.54
CA ILE A 203 -4.16 -35.61 -9.92
C ILE A 203 -3.96 -36.12 -11.35
N LEU A 204 -4.57 -37.26 -11.72
CA LEU A 204 -4.50 -37.78 -13.08
C LEU A 204 -5.11 -36.81 -14.10
N MET A 205 -6.28 -36.26 -13.81
CA MET A 205 -6.89 -35.25 -14.68
C MET A 205 -5.96 -34.06 -14.90
N LEU A 206 -5.35 -33.51 -13.83
CA LEU A 206 -4.39 -32.39 -13.95
C LEU A 206 -3.18 -32.77 -14.80
N ILE A 207 -2.65 -33.99 -14.66
CA ILE A 207 -1.49 -34.45 -15.42
C ILE A 207 -1.82 -34.59 -16.91
N TYR A 208 -2.99 -35.14 -17.26
CA TYR A 208 -3.34 -35.43 -18.65
C TYR A 208 -3.97 -34.27 -19.39
N THR A 209 -4.65 -33.35 -18.69
CA THR A 209 -5.31 -32.21 -19.33
C THR A 209 -4.48 -30.94 -19.31
N GLY A 210 -3.56 -30.80 -18.31
CA GLY A 210 -2.76 -29.60 -18.13
C GLY A 210 -3.54 -28.38 -17.58
N VAL A 211 -4.81 -28.55 -17.22
CA VAL A 211 -5.62 -27.46 -16.64
C VAL A 211 -5.14 -27.09 -15.25
N ARG A 212 -5.44 -25.87 -14.82
CA ARG A 212 -5.15 -25.44 -13.44
C ARG A 212 -6.15 -26.06 -12.47
N ILE A 213 -5.71 -26.27 -11.21
CA ILE A 213 -6.57 -26.88 -10.18
C ILE A 213 -7.89 -26.10 -9.98
N GLY A 214 -7.88 -24.78 -10.05
CA GLY A 214 -9.11 -23.96 -9.96
C GLY A 214 -10.04 -24.22 -11.15
N GLU A 215 -9.50 -24.24 -12.36
CA GLU A 215 -10.26 -24.52 -13.59
C GLU A 215 -10.91 -25.91 -13.55
N LEU A 216 -10.20 -26.91 -13.00
CA LEU A 216 -10.75 -28.25 -12.84
C LEU A 216 -11.86 -28.31 -11.78
N LEU A 217 -11.69 -27.60 -10.65
CA LEU A 217 -12.68 -27.61 -9.56
C LEU A 217 -13.95 -26.83 -9.91
N ASP A 218 -13.84 -25.85 -10.79
CA ASP A 218 -14.95 -25.02 -11.28
C ASP A 218 -15.68 -25.66 -12.48
N LEU A 219 -15.18 -26.80 -13.00
CA LEU A 219 -15.74 -27.50 -14.14
C LEU A 219 -17.13 -28.07 -13.80
N LYS A 220 -18.12 -27.76 -14.61
CA LYS A 220 -19.48 -28.26 -14.45
C LYS A 220 -19.72 -29.47 -15.35
N LYS A 221 -20.67 -30.33 -14.98
CA LYS A 221 -21.03 -31.52 -15.77
C LYS A 221 -21.47 -31.17 -17.18
N GLU A 222 -22.18 -30.06 -17.36
CA GLU A 222 -22.67 -29.57 -18.66
C GLU A 222 -21.54 -29.13 -19.61
N ASP A 223 -20.34 -28.85 -19.07
CA ASP A 223 -19.16 -28.44 -19.84
C ASP A 223 -18.30 -29.65 -20.28
N VAL A 224 -18.70 -30.88 -19.94
CA VAL A 224 -17.92 -32.11 -20.21
C VAL A 224 -18.62 -32.94 -21.25
N HIS A 225 -17.99 -33.09 -22.42
CA HIS A 225 -18.51 -33.86 -23.57
C HIS A 225 -17.67 -35.12 -23.74
N LEU A 226 -18.01 -36.18 -22.96
CA LEU A 226 -17.25 -37.43 -22.92
C LEU A 226 -17.21 -38.18 -24.26
N ASP A 227 -18.30 -38.15 -25.01
CA ASP A 227 -18.41 -38.83 -26.31
C ASP A 227 -17.48 -38.20 -27.35
N GLU A 228 -17.33 -36.86 -27.28
CA GLU A 228 -16.47 -36.09 -28.17
C GLU A 228 -15.07 -35.87 -27.59
N ARG A 229 -14.85 -36.30 -26.35
CA ARG A 229 -13.54 -36.23 -25.61
C ARG A 229 -12.99 -34.84 -25.43
N TRP A 230 -13.85 -33.86 -25.15
CA TRP A 230 -13.47 -32.50 -24.80
C TRP A 230 -14.25 -31.95 -23.60
N PHE A 231 -13.80 -30.86 -23.03
CA PHE A 231 -14.54 -30.10 -22.04
C PHE A 231 -14.18 -28.61 -22.17
N TYR A 232 -15.09 -27.76 -21.73
CA TYR A 232 -14.96 -26.31 -21.81
C TYR A 232 -14.54 -25.70 -20.46
N VAL A 233 -13.47 -24.87 -20.47
CA VAL A 233 -13.03 -24.10 -19.29
C VAL A 233 -13.64 -22.69 -19.40
N ARG A 234 -14.61 -22.37 -18.54
CA ARG A 234 -15.37 -21.12 -18.62
C ARG A 234 -14.54 -19.89 -18.26
N GLU A 235 -13.73 -19.99 -17.24
CA GLU A 235 -12.88 -18.89 -16.76
C GLU A 235 -11.42 -19.32 -16.71
N SER A 236 -10.61 -18.74 -17.55
CA SER A 236 -9.14 -18.88 -17.46
C SER A 236 -8.51 -17.59 -16.94
N LYS A 237 -7.44 -17.72 -16.19
CA LYS A 237 -6.68 -16.57 -15.67
C LYS A 237 -5.92 -15.79 -16.77
N THR A 238 -5.84 -16.36 -17.94
CA THR A 238 -5.23 -15.78 -19.16
C THR A 238 -6.22 -15.94 -20.28
N GLU A 239 -6.75 -14.83 -20.76
CA GLU A 239 -7.37 -14.77 -22.08
C GLU A 239 -6.33 -15.04 -23.16
#